data_f37f801913f4c0cd71e5ab3ec8b65004
#
_entry.id   f37f801913f4c0cd71e5ab3ec8b65004
#
_cell.length_a   1.000
_cell.length_b   1.000
_cell.length_c   1.000
_cell.angle_alpha   90.00
_cell.angle_beta   90.00
_cell.angle_gamma   90.00
#
_symmetry.space_group_name_H-M   'P 1'
#
loop_
_entity.id
_entity.type
_entity.pdbx_description
1 polymer ?
#
loop_
_entity_poly.entity_id
_entity_poly.type
_entity_poly.pdbx_seq_one_letter_code
_entity_poly.pdbx_strand_id
1 'polypeptide(L)'
;MGRSVLVTGGNRGIGLAIARDLAEHGHQVAVTHRGSGAPEGLFGVQADVTDGEQLDAAFKQVEEHQGPVEVVVSNAGITDDTLLMRMTEDQFTRVVDANLTGAYRVAKRASRGMLRGKWGRFIFISSVVGLSGGAGQVNYAASKAGLVGMARSLTRELGSRNITANVVAPGFVVTDMTSALTEDQRSAALAQIPAGRYGETADIAAAVRFLASDEAGYINGAVLPVDGGLGMGH
;
A
#
# COMPACT_ATOMS: atom_id res chain seq x y z
N MET A 1 2.79 -22.91 3.57
CA MET A 1 4.16 -22.44 3.93
C MET A 1 4.12 -20.92 4.04
N GLY A 2 4.84 -20.36 5.03
CA GLY A 2 4.98 -18.91 5.14
C GLY A 2 5.71 -18.32 3.94
N ARG A 3 5.27 -17.15 3.46
CA ARG A 3 5.89 -16.41 2.34
C ARG A 3 6.81 -15.33 2.86
N SER A 4 7.80 -14.93 2.07
CA SER A 4 8.64 -13.76 2.33
C SER A 4 7.90 -12.50 1.87
N VAL A 5 7.55 -11.64 2.82
CA VAL A 5 6.72 -10.44 2.63
C VAL A 5 7.53 -9.18 2.93
N LEU A 6 7.39 -8.18 2.07
CA LEU A 6 7.90 -6.83 2.33
C LEU A 6 6.73 -5.84 2.36
N VAL A 7 6.57 -5.13 3.49
CA VAL A 7 5.59 -4.05 3.65
C VAL A 7 6.32 -2.71 3.73
N THR A 8 6.14 -1.85 2.74
CA THR A 8 6.75 -0.51 2.78
C THR A 8 5.98 0.41 3.71
N GLY A 9 6.69 1.17 4.56
CA GLY A 9 6.06 2.01 5.57
C GLY A 9 5.27 1.19 6.61
N GLY A 10 5.75 -0.02 6.93
CA GLY A 10 5.09 -0.97 7.82
C GLY A 10 5.32 -0.73 9.32
N ASN A 11 5.87 0.42 9.70
CA ASN A 11 6.20 0.74 11.09
C ASN A 11 5.07 1.43 11.87
N ARG A 12 3.95 1.82 11.23
CA ARG A 12 2.78 2.46 11.86
C ARG A 12 1.50 2.27 11.02
N GLY A 13 0.38 2.63 11.64
CA GLY A 13 -0.93 2.72 10.95
C GLY A 13 -1.33 1.45 10.21
N ILE A 14 -1.87 1.61 9.01
CA ILE A 14 -2.33 0.51 8.14
C ILE A 14 -1.19 -0.47 7.82
N GLY A 15 -0.01 0.05 7.48
CA GLY A 15 1.15 -0.80 7.15
C GLY A 15 1.58 -1.71 8.31
N LEU A 16 1.55 -1.21 9.54
CA LEU A 16 1.87 -2.00 10.73
C LEU A 16 0.81 -3.08 10.99
N ALA A 17 -0.47 -2.75 10.87
CA ALA A 17 -1.54 -3.72 11.05
C ALA A 17 -1.44 -4.85 10.01
N ILE A 18 -1.17 -4.52 8.76
CA ILE A 18 -0.93 -5.50 7.70
C ILE A 18 0.28 -6.39 8.03
N ALA A 19 1.39 -5.77 8.45
CA ALA A 19 2.61 -6.52 8.74
C ALA A 19 2.41 -7.50 9.91
N ARG A 20 1.72 -7.09 10.97
CA ARG A 20 1.40 -7.96 12.12
C ARG A 20 0.44 -9.07 11.74
N ASP A 21 -0.66 -8.76 11.04
CA ASP A 21 -1.63 -9.77 10.62
C ASP A 21 -0.97 -10.85 9.73
N LEU A 22 -0.12 -10.46 8.79
CA LEU A 22 0.61 -11.41 7.96
C LEU A 22 1.61 -12.26 8.77
N ALA A 23 2.31 -11.67 9.74
CA ALA A 23 3.23 -12.39 10.59
C ALA A 23 2.50 -13.40 11.51
N GLU A 24 1.36 -13.02 12.10
CA GLU A 24 0.48 -13.88 12.90
C GLU A 24 -0.05 -15.07 12.10
N HIS A 25 -0.20 -14.92 10.78
CA HIS A 25 -0.60 -15.99 9.86
C HIS A 25 0.58 -16.78 9.26
N GLY A 26 1.77 -16.66 9.86
CA GLY A 26 2.94 -17.51 9.58
C GLY A 26 3.80 -17.06 8.40
N HIS A 27 3.65 -15.83 7.93
CA HIS A 27 4.56 -15.25 6.95
C HIS A 27 5.82 -14.67 7.60
N GLN A 28 6.93 -14.65 6.88
CA GLN A 28 8.14 -13.91 7.26
C GLN A 28 8.00 -12.47 6.74
N VAL A 29 7.89 -11.53 7.66
CA VAL A 29 7.52 -10.14 7.30
C VAL A 29 8.64 -9.18 7.64
N ALA A 30 9.13 -8.50 6.61
CA ALA A 30 10.00 -7.33 6.74
C ALA A 30 9.20 -6.05 6.51
N VAL A 31 9.58 -4.99 7.23
CA VAL A 31 8.97 -3.65 7.06
C VAL A 31 10.03 -2.62 6.73
N THR A 32 9.69 -1.61 5.91
CA THR A 32 10.55 -0.44 5.77
C THR A 32 10.10 0.70 6.67
N HIS A 33 11.07 1.52 7.12
CA HIS A 33 10.85 2.76 7.87
C HIS A 33 11.89 3.81 7.50
N ARG A 34 11.61 5.09 7.75
CA ARG A 34 12.54 6.20 7.44
C ARG A 34 13.43 6.64 8.60
N GLY A 35 13.61 5.76 9.62
CA GLY A 35 14.48 6.07 10.77
C GLY A 35 13.79 5.94 12.14
N SER A 36 12.47 5.71 12.20
CA SER A 36 11.75 5.52 13.46
C SER A 36 11.93 4.13 14.11
N GLY A 37 12.70 3.26 13.48
CA GLY A 37 12.94 1.90 13.95
C GLY A 37 11.87 0.89 13.52
N ALA A 38 12.19 -0.39 13.71
CA ALA A 38 11.27 -1.50 13.48
C ALA A 38 10.31 -1.66 14.66
N PRO A 39 9.05 -2.03 14.41
CA PRO A 39 8.15 -2.48 15.46
C PRO A 39 8.66 -3.76 16.10
N GLU A 40 8.36 -3.93 17.39
CA GLU A 40 8.71 -5.15 18.11
C GLU A 40 8.15 -6.40 17.40
N GLY A 41 8.99 -7.43 17.27
CA GLY A 41 8.66 -8.70 16.63
C GLY A 41 8.71 -8.71 15.09
N LEU A 42 9.06 -7.59 14.44
CA LEU A 42 9.20 -7.52 13.00
C LEU A 42 10.63 -7.16 12.58
N PHE A 43 11.08 -7.74 11.46
CA PHE A 43 12.34 -7.33 10.84
C PHE A 43 12.18 -6.01 10.13
N GLY A 44 12.94 -5.00 10.53
CA GLY A 44 12.85 -3.65 9.95
C GLY A 44 14.12 -3.25 9.23
N VAL A 45 13.96 -2.62 8.08
CA VAL A 45 15.05 -2.03 7.30
C VAL A 45 14.77 -0.54 7.05
N GLN A 46 15.81 0.28 7.17
CA GLN A 46 15.66 1.70 6.89
C GLN A 46 15.74 1.93 5.38
N ALA A 47 14.68 2.53 4.81
CA ALA A 47 14.67 2.95 3.42
C ALA A 47 13.61 4.03 3.18
N ASP A 48 13.98 5.04 2.39
CA ASP A 48 13.04 5.95 1.75
C ASP A 48 12.71 5.41 0.36
N VAL A 49 11.41 5.28 0.04
CA VAL A 49 10.96 4.75 -1.27
C VAL A 49 11.28 5.70 -2.44
N THR A 50 11.65 6.95 -2.14
CA THR A 50 12.10 7.92 -3.13
C THR A 50 13.58 7.75 -3.50
N ASP A 51 14.34 7.02 -2.69
CA ASP A 51 15.76 6.76 -2.87
C ASP A 51 16.00 5.34 -3.41
N GLY A 52 16.53 5.26 -4.63
CA GLY A 52 16.80 4.00 -5.29
C GLY A 52 17.90 3.18 -4.62
N GLU A 53 18.96 3.82 -4.12
CA GLU A 53 20.09 3.13 -3.49
C GLU A 53 19.71 2.56 -2.13
N GLN A 54 18.94 3.32 -1.34
CA GLN A 54 18.41 2.82 -0.07
C GLN A 54 17.46 1.62 -0.30
N LEU A 55 16.63 1.64 -1.34
CA LEU A 55 15.79 0.51 -1.67
C LEU A 55 16.62 -0.72 -2.10
N ASP A 56 17.69 -0.54 -2.88
CA ASP A 56 18.56 -1.65 -3.27
C ASP A 56 19.22 -2.29 -2.04
N ALA A 57 19.72 -1.47 -1.11
CA ALA A 57 20.29 -1.95 0.15
C ALA A 57 19.24 -2.64 1.03
N ALA A 58 18.01 -2.10 1.10
CA ALA A 58 16.93 -2.70 1.87
C ALA A 58 16.50 -4.05 1.31
N PHE A 59 16.31 -4.19 0.01
CA PHE A 59 15.98 -5.48 -0.63
C PHE A 59 17.06 -6.52 -0.36
N LYS A 60 18.34 -6.14 -0.45
CA LYS A 60 19.45 -7.04 -0.12
C LYS A 60 19.36 -7.56 1.31
N GLN A 61 19.17 -6.67 2.29
CA GLN A 61 19.05 -7.06 3.72
C GLN A 61 17.82 -7.97 3.95
N VAL A 62 16.69 -7.66 3.33
CA VAL A 62 15.47 -8.48 3.44
C VAL A 62 15.69 -9.87 2.82
N GLU A 63 16.27 -9.94 1.63
CA GLU A 63 16.53 -11.21 0.95
C GLU A 63 17.59 -12.06 1.66
N GLU A 64 18.57 -11.45 2.31
CA GLU A 64 19.56 -12.14 3.16
C GLU A 64 18.90 -12.71 4.43
N HIS A 65 17.89 -12.01 4.99
CA HIS A 65 17.22 -12.41 6.24
C HIS A 65 16.16 -13.50 6.02
N GLN A 66 15.32 -13.38 4.98
CA GLN A 66 14.12 -14.19 4.81
C GLN A 66 13.94 -14.78 3.40
N GLY A 67 14.96 -14.67 2.55
CA GLY A 67 14.91 -15.16 1.16
C GLY A 67 14.23 -14.16 0.21
N PRO A 68 14.10 -14.55 -1.07
CA PRO A 68 13.54 -13.68 -2.11
C PRO A 68 12.14 -13.17 -1.73
N VAL A 69 11.88 -11.89 -1.93
CA VAL A 69 10.58 -11.28 -1.66
C VAL A 69 9.52 -11.85 -2.60
N GLU A 70 8.51 -12.52 -2.04
CA GLU A 70 7.41 -13.16 -2.77
C GLU A 70 6.13 -12.32 -2.73
N VAL A 71 5.91 -11.55 -1.65
CA VAL A 71 4.77 -10.66 -1.51
C VAL A 71 5.26 -9.24 -1.24
N VAL A 72 4.80 -8.29 -2.02
CA VAL A 72 5.03 -6.86 -1.81
C VAL A 72 3.72 -6.18 -1.44
N VAL A 73 3.70 -5.53 -0.28
CA VAL A 73 2.65 -4.57 0.08
C VAL A 73 3.24 -3.17 -0.02
N SER A 74 2.91 -2.48 -1.10
CA SER A 74 3.35 -1.09 -1.33
C SER A 74 2.38 -0.14 -0.62
N ASN A 75 2.70 0.18 0.63
CA ASN A 75 1.87 1.00 1.52
C ASN A 75 2.49 2.38 1.79
N ALA A 76 3.81 2.53 1.73
CA ALA A 76 4.46 3.82 1.96
C ALA A 76 3.86 4.93 1.10
N GLY A 77 3.57 6.06 1.72
CA GLY A 77 3.01 7.22 1.05
C GLY A 77 2.92 8.44 1.97
N ILE A 78 2.71 9.58 1.34
CA ILE A 78 2.54 10.88 2.00
C ILE A 78 1.33 11.61 1.42
N THR A 79 0.81 12.57 2.17
CA THR A 79 -0.14 13.60 1.72
C THR A 79 0.49 14.96 1.85
N ASP A 80 0.09 15.89 1.00
CA ASP A 80 0.42 17.31 1.07
C ASP A 80 -0.72 18.09 0.44
N ASP A 81 -1.79 18.22 1.23
CA ASP A 81 -3.10 18.66 0.76
C ASP A 81 -3.15 20.18 0.69
N THR A 82 -3.49 20.70 -0.50
CA THR A 82 -3.75 22.11 -0.71
C THR A 82 -4.59 22.32 -1.98
N LEU A 83 -5.41 23.38 -2.02
CA LEU A 83 -6.23 23.67 -3.19
C LEU A 83 -5.35 23.91 -4.43
N LEU A 84 -5.81 23.45 -5.60
CA LEU A 84 -5.08 23.50 -6.86
C LEU A 84 -4.42 24.86 -7.14
N MET A 85 -5.14 25.95 -6.92
CA MET A 85 -4.63 27.32 -7.17
C MET A 85 -3.44 27.72 -6.25
N ARG A 86 -3.19 26.99 -5.19
CA ARG A 86 -2.09 27.23 -4.24
C ARG A 86 -1.03 26.10 -4.27
N MET A 87 -1.34 24.99 -4.92
CA MET A 87 -0.44 23.84 -4.99
C MET A 87 0.76 24.19 -5.85
N THR A 88 1.95 24.03 -5.31
CA THR A 88 3.18 24.18 -6.07
C THR A 88 3.52 22.92 -6.85
N GLU A 89 4.30 23.05 -7.90
CA GLU A 89 4.77 21.92 -8.70
C GLU A 89 5.63 20.95 -7.84
N ASP A 90 6.40 21.47 -6.90
CA ASP A 90 7.16 20.66 -5.95
C ASP A 90 6.26 19.82 -5.02
N GLN A 91 5.17 20.40 -4.49
CA GLN A 91 4.19 19.65 -3.69
C GLN A 91 3.55 18.52 -4.51
N PHE A 92 3.22 18.79 -5.76
CA PHE A 92 2.65 17.79 -6.66
C PHE A 92 3.65 16.65 -6.92
N THR A 93 4.85 16.98 -7.37
CA THR A 93 5.87 16.01 -7.78
C THR A 93 6.37 15.17 -6.61
N ARG A 94 6.54 15.76 -5.42
CA ARG A 94 6.96 15.05 -4.21
C ARG A 94 5.96 13.97 -3.79
N VAL A 95 4.65 14.27 -3.85
CA VAL A 95 3.61 13.29 -3.53
C VAL A 95 3.57 12.18 -4.57
N VAL A 96 3.64 12.52 -5.85
CA VAL A 96 3.68 11.53 -6.93
C VAL A 96 4.94 10.66 -6.85
N ASP A 97 6.09 11.24 -6.55
CA ASP A 97 7.34 10.48 -6.41
C ASP A 97 7.28 9.48 -5.27
N ALA A 98 6.81 9.89 -4.10
CA ALA A 98 6.70 9.00 -2.95
C ALA A 98 5.65 7.90 -3.16
N ASN A 99 4.43 8.26 -3.62
CA ASN A 99 3.30 7.34 -3.62
C ASN A 99 3.25 6.42 -4.85
N LEU A 100 3.64 6.93 -6.02
CA LEU A 100 3.54 6.21 -7.29
C LEU A 100 4.90 5.74 -7.78
N THR A 101 5.87 6.64 -7.93
CA THR A 101 7.21 6.27 -8.41
C THR A 101 7.92 5.37 -7.39
N GLY A 102 7.73 5.61 -6.08
CA GLY A 102 8.20 4.73 -5.02
C GLY A 102 7.64 3.32 -5.14
N ALA A 103 6.34 3.19 -5.37
CA ALA A 103 5.69 1.89 -5.61
C ALA A 103 6.26 1.17 -6.84
N TYR A 104 6.51 1.91 -7.93
CA TYR A 104 7.19 1.37 -9.11
C TYR A 104 8.60 0.86 -8.79
N ARG A 105 9.39 1.64 -8.04
CA ARG A 105 10.75 1.25 -7.66
C ARG A 105 10.77 -0.05 -6.87
N VAL A 106 9.83 -0.21 -5.94
CA VAL A 106 9.67 -1.42 -5.12
C VAL A 106 9.23 -2.61 -5.98
N ALA A 107 8.20 -2.44 -6.81
CA ALA A 107 7.69 -3.48 -7.70
C ALA A 107 8.76 -3.99 -8.68
N LYS A 108 9.54 -3.07 -9.28
CA LYS A 108 10.62 -3.41 -10.19
C LYS A 108 11.68 -4.31 -9.54
N ARG A 109 12.01 -4.07 -8.26
CA ARG A 109 13.01 -4.87 -7.54
C ARG A 109 12.51 -6.27 -7.23
N ALA A 110 11.30 -6.38 -6.70
CA ALA A 110 10.70 -7.67 -6.36
C ALA A 110 10.42 -8.55 -7.59
N SER A 111 10.07 -7.94 -8.73
CA SER A 111 9.66 -8.67 -9.94
C SER A 111 10.69 -9.70 -10.41
N ARG A 112 12.00 -9.41 -10.27
CA ARG A 112 13.06 -10.34 -10.70
C ARG A 112 13.07 -11.64 -9.88
N GLY A 113 12.87 -11.55 -8.57
CA GLY A 113 12.75 -12.71 -7.66
C GLY A 113 11.48 -13.50 -7.97
N MET A 114 10.35 -12.82 -8.06
CA MET A 114 9.05 -13.42 -8.37
C MET A 114 9.03 -14.14 -9.73
N LEU A 115 9.63 -13.55 -10.77
CA LEU A 115 9.75 -14.18 -12.09
C LEU A 115 10.56 -15.47 -12.05
N ARG A 116 11.65 -15.51 -11.29
CA ARG A 116 12.46 -16.72 -11.09
C ARG A 116 11.70 -17.78 -10.32
N GLY A 117 10.98 -17.38 -9.26
CA GLY A 117 10.15 -18.27 -8.44
C GLY A 117 8.85 -18.71 -9.11
N LYS A 118 8.44 -18.06 -10.21
CA LYS A 118 7.15 -18.26 -10.89
C LYS A 118 5.95 -18.13 -9.94
N TRP A 119 6.06 -17.24 -9.01
CA TRP A 119 5.03 -16.89 -8.05
C TRP A 119 5.28 -15.49 -7.47
N GLY A 120 4.21 -14.74 -7.24
CA GLY A 120 4.32 -13.43 -6.57
C GLY A 120 2.99 -12.75 -6.37
N ARG A 121 2.96 -11.81 -5.42
CA ARG A 121 1.81 -10.97 -5.11
C ARG A 121 2.24 -9.52 -4.95
N PHE A 122 1.73 -8.65 -5.80
CA PHE A 122 1.82 -7.20 -5.62
C PHE A 122 0.48 -6.68 -5.11
N ILE A 123 0.51 -5.99 -3.98
CA ILE A 123 -0.65 -5.37 -3.35
C ILE A 123 -0.32 -3.90 -3.12
N PHE A 124 -1.01 -3.02 -3.86
CA PHE A 124 -0.81 -1.58 -3.76
C PHE A 124 -1.91 -0.97 -2.89
N ILE A 125 -1.50 -0.24 -1.85
CA ILE A 125 -2.45 0.48 -0.99
C ILE A 125 -2.74 1.85 -1.62
N SER A 126 -3.91 1.94 -2.25
CA SER A 126 -4.46 3.15 -2.84
C SER A 126 -5.30 3.93 -1.80
N SER A 127 -6.40 4.48 -2.21
CA SER A 127 -7.40 5.17 -1.41
C SER A 127 -8.68 5.31 -2.23
N VAL A 128 -9.83 5.44 -1.58
CA VAL A 128 -11.08 5.88 -2.25
C VAL A 128 -10.89 7.22 -2.95
N VAL A 129 -10.04 8.10 -2.41
CA VAL A 129 -9.69 9.39 -3.04
C VAL A 129 -9.00 9.19 -4.40
N GLY A 130 -8.27 8.09 -4.60
CA GLY A 130 -7.72 7.73 -5.90
C GLY A 130 -8.78 7.31 -6.93
N LEU A 131 -10.00 6.99 -6.50
CA LEU A 131 -11.12 6.59 -7.34
C LEU A 131 -12.11 7.74 -7.58
N SER A 132 -12.45 8.47 -6.51
CA SER A 132 -13.48 9.53 -6.53
C SER A 132 -12.92 10.95 -6.64
N GLY A 133 -11.62 11.14 -6.38
CA GLY A 133 -11.02 12.46 -6.19
C GLY A 133 -11.30 13.04 -4.80
N GLY A 134 -10.61 14.15 -4.49
CA GLY A 134 -10.80 14.90 -3.25
C GLY A 134 -10.39 16.35 -3.44
N ALA A 135 -11.19 17.29 -2.93
CA ALA A 135 -10.83 18.70 -2.97
C ALA A 135 -9.52 18.94 -2.19
N GLY A 136 -8.57 19.64 -2.80
CA GLY A 136 -7.25 19.89 -2.22
C GLY A 136 -6.26 18.72 -2.34
N GLN A 137 -6.64 17.62 -2.98
CA GLN A 137 -5.85 16.39 -3.07
C GLN A 137 -5.49 15.97 -4.50
N VAL A 138 -5.32 16.92 -5.41
CA VAL A 138 -5.02 16.61 -6.83
C VAL A 138 -3.76 15.76 -6.98
N ASN A 139 -2.69 16.06 -6.22
CA ASN A 139 -1.45 15.30 -6.18
C ASN A 139 -1.67 13.89 -5.61
N TYR A 140 -2.34 13.79 -4.47
CA TYR A 140 -2.61 12.53 -3.80
C TYR A 140 -3.55 11.65 -4.63
N ALA A 141 -4.68 12.19 -5.09
CA ALA A 141 -5.63 11.48 -5.95
C ALA A 141 -4.96 10.94 -7.22
N ALA A 142 -4.19 11.78 -7.93
CA ALA A 142 -3.45 11.37 -9.12
C ALA A 142 -2.47 10.25 -8.82
N SER A 143 -1.70 10.35 -7.70
CA SER A 143 -0.74 9.33 -7.31
C SER A 143 -1.40 7.99 -6.99
N LYS A 144 -2.54 8.00 -6.28
CA LYS A 144 -3.28 6.81 -5.89
C LYS A 144 -4.08 6.19 -7.05
N ALA A 145 -4.60 6.99 -7.96
CA ALA A 145 -5.21 6.53 -9.21
C ALA A 145 -4.17 5.84 -10.13
N GLY A 146 -2.95 6.39 -10.21
CA GLY A 146 -1.86 5.82 -11.00
C GLY A 146 -1.50 4.38 -10.61
N LEU A 147 -1.67 3.99 -9.34
CA LEU A 147 -1.44 2.61 -8.87
C LEU A 147 -2.36 1.60 -9.58
N VAL A 148 -3.58 2.00 -9.95
CA VAL A 148 -4.52 1.14 -10.68
C VAL A 148 -3.98 0.83 -12.07
N GLY A 149 -3.52 1.84 -12.80
CA GLY A 149 -2.90 1.66 -14.11
C GLY A 149 -1.66 0.77 -14.02
N MET A 150 -0.82 0.99 -13.00
CA MET A 150 0.39 0.20 -12.78
C MET A 150 0.05 -1.26 -12.47
N ALA A 151 -0.89 -1.55 -11.58
CA ALA A 151 -1.32 -2.90 -11.25
C ALA A 151 -1.84 -3.66 -12.48
N ARG A 152 -2.67 -3.01 -13.29
CA ARG A 152 -3.21 -3.59 -14.53
C ARG A 152 -2.14 -3.88 -15.58
N SER A 153 -1.12 -3.03 -15.70
CA SER A 153 0.02 -3.27 -16.58
C SER A 153 0.86 -4.47 -16.11
N LEU A 154 1.18 -4.52 -14.82
CA LEU A 154 1.90 -5.67 -14.22
C LEU A 154 1.13 -6.98 -14.38
N THR A 155 -0.20 -6.94 -14.24
CA THR A 155 -1.06 -8.11 -14.51
C THR A 155 -0.88 -8.65 -15.93
N ARG A 156 -0.81 -7.78 -16.93
CA ARG A 156 -0.63 -8.17 -18.33
C ARG A 156 0.78 -8.70 -18.61
N GLU A 157 1.78 -8.13 -17.96
CA GLU A 157 3.19 -8.52 -18.16
C GLU A 157 3.55 -9.82 -17.42
N LEU A 158 3.02 -9.99 -16.20
CA LEU A 158 3.51 -11.00 -15.25
C LEU A 158 2.50 -12.12 -14.94
N GLY A 159 1.23 -11.97 -15.31
CA GLY A 159 0.15 -12.89 -14.94
C GLY A 159 0.39 -14.34 -15.40
N SER A 160 1.03 -14.55 -16.55
CA SER A 160 1.37 -15.89 -17.04
C SER A 160 2.42 -16.63 -16.18
N ARG A 161 3.01 -15.94 -15.21
CA ARG A 161 4.00 -16.46 -14.26
C ARG A 161 3.43 -16.68 -12.87
N ASN A 162 2.10 -16.76 -12.72
CA ASN A 162 1.42 -16.87 -11.43
C ASN A 162 1.74 -15.68 -10.49
N ILE A 163 1.92 -14.49 -11.08
CA ILE A 163 2.14 -13.25 -10.34
C ILE A 163 0.90 -12.40 -10.50
N THR A 164 0.30 -12.01 -9.38
CA THR A 164 -0.86 -11.11 -9.38
C THR A 164 -0.48 -9.72 -8.91
N ALA A 165 -1.19 -8.72 -9.41
CA ALA A 165 -1.02 -7.33 -9.01
C ALA A 165 -2.40 -6.70 -8.79
N ASN A 166 -2.72 -6.36 -7.54
CA ASN A 166 -4.02 -5.84 -7.14
C ASN A 166 -3.87 -4.57 -6.32
N VAL A 167 -4.94 -3.82 -6.24
CA VAL A 167 -5.05 -2.56 -5.49
C VAL A 167 -6.08 -2.74 -4.38
N VAL A 168 -5.72 -2.37 -3.17
CA VAL A 168 -6.67 -2.16 -2.06
C VAL A 168 -6.88 -0.66 -1.92
N ALA A 169 -8.13 -0.22 -1.88
CA ALA A 169 -8.51 1.19 -1.76
C ALA A 169 -9.25 1.42 -0.42
N PRO A 170 -8.52 1.79 0.65
CA PRO A 170 -9.13 2.12 1.92
C PRO A 170 -10.03 3.35 1.84
N GLY A 171 -11.14 3.36 2.59
CA GLY A 171 -11.92 4.53 2.91
C GLY A 171 -11.33 5.31 4.09
N PHE A 172 -12.21 5.90 4.92
CA PHE A 172 -11.80 6.49 6.19
C PHE A 172 -11.48 5.38 7.20
N VAL A 173 -10.20 5.26 7.57
CA VAL A 173 -9.68 4.29 8.53
C VAL A 173 -9.13 5.01 9.75
N VAL A 174 -9.43 4.51 10.95
CA VAL A 174 -8.90 5.08 12.20
C VAL A 174 -7.38 4.89 12.23
N THR A 175 -6.66 6.01 12.18
CA THR A 175 -5.19 6.07 12.24
C THR A 175 -4.78 7.41 12.84
N ASP A 176 -3.50 7.62 13.10
CA ASP A 176 -2.99 8.93 13.56
C ASP A 176 -3.37 10.07 12.60
N MET A 177 -3.50 9.78 11.30
CA MET A 177 -3.89 10.76 10.29
C MET A 177 -5.35 11.22 10.45
N THR A 178 -6.26 10.32 10.79
CA THR A 178 -7.68 10.64 11.00
C THR A 178 -7.99 11.14 12.41
N SER A 179 -7.10 10.90 13.38
CA SER A 179 -7.24 11.41 14.75
C SER A 179 -7.13 12.95 14.83
N ALA A 180 -6.52 13.58 13.82
CA ALA A 180 -6.40 15.04 13.74
C ALA A 180 -7.67 15.75 13.24
N LEU A 181 -8.71 15.02 12.81
CA LEU A 181 -9.98 15.59 12.37
C LEU A 181 -10.76 16.16 13.55
N THR A 182 -11.40 17.32 13.34
CA THR A 182 -12.36 17.88 14.31
C THR A 182 -13.61 16.99 14.41
N GLU A 183 -14.40 17.15 15.50
CA GLU A 183 -15.62 16.37 15.69
C GLU A 183 -16.63 16.60 14.56
N ASP A 184 -16.78 17.85 14.10
CA ASP A 184 -17.65 18.18 12.96
C ASP A 184 -17.19 17.50 11.66
N GLN A 185 -15.88 17.48 11.40
CA GLN A 185 -15.31 16.80 10.24
C GLN A 185 -15.52 15.29 10.33
N ARG A 186 -15.37 14.72 11.53
CA ARG A 186 -15.66 13.30 11.78
C ARG A 186 -17.12 12.97 11.50
N SER A 187 -18.02 13.73 12.07
CA SER A 187 -19.47 13.51 11.90
C SER A 187 -19.87 13.62 10.42
N ALA A 188 -19.34 14.62 9.72
CA ALA A 188 -19.60 14.81 8.29
C ALA A 188 -19.06 13.67 7.43
N ALA A 189 -17.86 13.15 7.72
CA ALA A 189 -17.29 12.02 7.04
C ALA A 189 -18.07 10.72 7.34
N LEU A 190 -18.46 10.51 8.61
CA LEU A 190 -19.23 9.34 9.03
C LEU A 190 -20.59 9.27 8.33
N ALA A 191 -21.25 10.40 8.14
CA ALA A 191 -22.53 10.48 7.45
C ALA A 191 -22.47 10.03 5.97
N GLN A 192 -21.28 10.02 5.37
CA GLN A 192 -21.07 9.56 3.98
C GLN A 192 -20.77 8.06 3.87
N ILE A 193 -20.49 7.38 4.99
CA ILE A 193 -20.12 5.95 4.98
C ILE A 193 -21.39 5.10 5.20
N PRO A 194 -21.86 4.34 4.19
CA PRO A 194 -23.05 3.50 4.32
C PRO A 194 -22.99 2.49 5.47
N ALA A 195 -21.78 1.97 5.78
CA ALA A 195 -21.58 1.05 6.92
C ALA A 195 -21.78 1.69 8.30
N GLY A 196 -21.92 3.03 8.39
CA GLY A 196 -22.17 3.76 9.63
C GLY A 196 -21.00 3.75 10.62
N ARG A 197 -19.81 3.35 10.20
CA ARG A 197 -18.59 3.35 11.01
C ARG A 197 -17.35 3.67 10.17
N TYR A 198 -16.34 4.18 10.81
CA TYR A 198 -14.99 4.19 10.24
C TYR A 198 -14.47 2.75 10.10
N GLY A 199 -13.63 2.51 9.11
CA GLY A 199 -12.83 1.29 9.03
C GLY A 199 -11.76 1.27 10.12
N GLU A 200 -11.41 0.06 10.53
CA GLU A 200 -10.23 -0.18 11.36
C GLU A 200 -9.06 -0.65 10.48
N THR A 201 -7.84 -0.50 10.98
CA THR A 201 -6.66 -1.00 10.26
C THR A 201 -6.72 -2.51 10.03
N ALA A 202 -7.41 -3.25 10.90
CA ALA A 202 -7.67 -4.68 10.76
C ALA A 202 -8.57 -5.01 9.56
N ASP A 203 -9.54 -4.15 9.20
CA ASP A 203 -10.38 -4.35 8.01
C ASP A 203 -9.51 -4.38 6.73
N ILE A 204 -8.50 -3.51 6.69
CA ILE A 204 -7.55 -3.44 5.56
C ILE A 204 -6.58 -4.64 5.58
N ALA A 205 -6.07 -4.99 6.76
CA ALA A 205 -5.15 -6.11 6.92
C ALA A 205 -5.76 -7.43 6.44
N ALA A 206 -7.03 -7.71 6.79
CA ALA A 206 -7.75 -8.89 6.35
C ALA A 206 -7.88 -8.98 4.81
N ALA A 207 -8.19 -7.87 4.15
CA ALA A 207 -8.27 -7.80 2.69
C ALA A 207 -6.90 -8.04 2.03
N VAL A 208 -5.84 -7.45 2.58
CA VAL A 208 -4.47 -7.65 2.09
C VAL A 208 -4.02 -9.10 2.28
N ARG A 209 -4.29 -9.71 3.45
CA ARG A 209 -3.97 -11.12 3.70
C ARG A 209 -4.66 -12.05 2.71
N PHE A 210 -5.94 -11.81 2.42
CA PHE A 210 -6.64 -12.58 1.39
C PHE A 210 -5.96 -12.45 0.04
N LEU A 211 -5.63 -11.23 -0.42
CA LEU A 211 -4.95 -11.02 -1.70
C LEU A 211 -3.51 -11.57 -1.74
N ALA A 212 -2.85 -11.72 -0.59
CA ALA A 212 -1.53 -12.33 -0.47
C ALA A 212 -1.56 -13.86 -0.54
N SER A 213 -2.73 -14.47 -0.40
CA SER A 213 -2.89 -15.92 -0.35
C SER A 213 -2.88 -16.60 -1.73
N ASP A 214 -2.80 -17.93 -1.74
CA ASP A 214 -2.96 -18.73 -2.96
C ASP A 214 -4.43 -18.73 -3.44
N GLU A 215 -5.41 -18.54 -2.56
CA GLU A 215 -6.84 -18.49 -2.86
C GLU A 215 -7.19 -17.31 -3.80
N ALA A 216 -6.44 -16.21 -3.69
CA ALA A 216 -6.59 -15.05 -4.57
C ALA A 216 -5.85 -15.18 -5.92
N GLY A 217 -5.34 -16.36 -6.26
CA GLY A 217 -4.50 -16.57 -7.45
C GLY A 217 -5.15 -16.22 -8.79
N TYR A 218 -6.49 -16.16 -8.85
CA TYR A 218 -7.22 -15.76 -10.06
C TYR A 218 -7.75 -14.31 -10.01
N ILE A 219 -7.47 -13.59 -8.90
CA ILE A 219 -7.80 -12.16 -8.77
C ILE A 219 -6.57 -11.38 -9.21
N ASN A 220 -6.65 -10.68 -10.35
CA ASN A 220 -5.52 -9.98 -10.93
C ASN A 220 -5.96 -8.71 -11.67
N GLY A 221 -5.33 -7.59 -11.38
CA GLY A 221 -5.69 -6.27 -11.89
C GLY A 221 -6.95 -5.67 -11.23
N ALA A 222 -7.41 -6.25 -10.14
CA ALA A 222 -8.59 -5.79 -9.40
C ALA A 222 -8.28 -4.55 -8.55
N VAL A 223 -9.31 -3.75 -8.35
CA VAL A 223 -9.37 -2.71 -7.32
C VAL A 223 -10.39 -3.18 -6.29
N LEU A 224 -9.95 -3.38 -5.07
CA LEU A 224 -10.77 -3.80 -3.94
C LEU A 224 -10.99 -2.61 -2.99
N PRO A 225 -12.14 -1.92 -3.04
CA PRO A 225 -12.50 -0.94 -2.04
C PRO A 225 -12.72 -1.63 -0.68
N VAL A 226 -12.12 -1.07 0.38
CA VAL A 226 -12.35 -1.47 1.77
C VAL A 226 -12.71 -0.20 2.53
N ASP A 227 -13.93 0.25 2.35
CA ASP A 227 -14.36 1.63 2.58
C ASP A 227 -15.76 1.77 3.19
N GLY A 228 -16.39 0.66 3.57
CA GLY A 228 -17.74 0.67 4.11
C GLY A 228 -18.81 1.13 3.12
N GLY A 229 -18.53 1.07 1.82
CA GLY A 229 -19.43 1.49 0.75
C GLY A 229 -19.29 2.96 0.34
N LEU A 230 -18.30 3.69 0.87
CA LEU A 230 -18.09 5.11 0.57
C LEU A 230 -17.85 5.38 -0.92
N GLY A 231 -17.09 4.49 -1.58
CA GLY A 231 -16.69 4.64 -2.98
C GLY A 231 -17.46 3.74 -3.95
N MET A 232 -18.71 3.36 -3.65
CA MET A 232 -19.52 2.55 -4.56
C MET A 232 -19.71 3.21 -5.93
N GLY A 233 -19.67 2.39 -7.00
CA GLY A 233 -19.96 2.85 -8.37
C GLY A 233 -18.74 3.10 -9.25
N HIS A 234 -17.58 2.55 -8.91
CA HIS A 234 -16.33 2.63 -9.67
C HIS A 234 -15.98 1.34 -10.39
#